data_07a9dba51fe972a070dbd759fb8aafc9
#
_entry.id   07a9dba51fe972a070dbd759fb8aafc9
#
_cell.length_a   1.000
_cell.length_b   1.000
_cell.length_c   1.000
_cell.angle_alpha   90.00
_cell.angle_beta   90.00
_cell.angle_gamma   90.00
#
_symmetry.space_group_name_H-M   'P 1'
#
loop_
_entity.id
_entity.type
_entity.pdbx_description
1 polymer ?
#
loop_
_entity_poly.entity_id
_entity_poly.type
_entity_poly.pdbx_seq_one_letter_code
_entity_poly.pdbx_strand_id
1 'polypeptide(L)'
;MAGLSASGLKTQIKSYTETDSTVLSDSVLENIILNAQYRIFRDVPIDADRKQQLGNFVAGQESINAPAGCVFVRGIQVYDTNGSAITGANRWLEKKDMSYLQEYQDVTGTSAAQGQPKYYAMFGGATGESDTTSGRIFLSPTPTTTYRFRIHFNKAPALLENDDTNYISMNFPNGLLYCCLSEAYSFLKGPIDMLTLYENKYKQEVQKFANEQVGRRRRDDYTDGAVRIPVTSANP
;
A
#
# COMPACT_ATOMS: atom_id res chain seq x y z
N MET A 1 19.95 -8.35 9.86
CA MET A 1 19.75 -9.67 9.24
C MET A 1 19.66 -9.45 7.75
N ALA A 2 20.42 -10.21 6.95
CA ALA A 2 20.23 -10.16 5.49
C ALA A 2 18.86 -10.75 5.16
N GLY A 3 18.06 -10.01 4.41
CA GLY A 3 16.76 -10.50 3.92
C GLY A 3 16.94 -11.65 2.94
N LEU A 4 15.89 -12.42 2.72
CA LEU A 4 15.88 -13.49 1.74
C LEU A 4 15.69 -12.87 0.34
N SER A 5 16.71 -12.97 -0.53
CA SER A 5 16.60 -12.51 -1.92
C SER A 5 15.74 -13.48 -2.75
N ALA A 6 15.27 -13.03 -3.91
CA ALA A 6 14.50 -13.88 -4.82
C ALA A 6 15.29 -15.11 -5.26
N SER A 7 16.59 -14.96 -5.58
CA SER A 7 17.46 -16.07 -5.95
C SER A 7 17.68 -17.05 -4.80
N GLY A 8 17.89 -16.52 -3.58
CA GLY A 8 18.00 -17.33 -2.38
C GLY A 8 16.71 -18.11 -2.08
N LEU A 9 15.55 -17.48 -2.28
CA LEU A 9 14.25 -18.12 -2.09
C LEU A 9 14.01 -19.24 -3.13
N LYS A 10 14.33 -19.00 -4.41
CA LYS A 10 14.26 -20.03 -5.45
C LYS A 10 15.13 -21.24 -5.11
N THR A 11 16.36 -21.00 -4.64
CA THR A 11 17.28 -22.08 -4.22
C THR A 11 16.73 -22.85 -3.04
N GLN A 12 16.16 -22.17 -2.03
CA GLN A 12 15.57 -22.84 -0.87
C GLN A 12 14.35 -23.67 -1.29
N ILE A 13 13.44 -23.14 -2.12
CA ILE A 13 12.27 -23.89 -2.58
C ILE A 13 12.71 -25.19 -3.27
N LYS A 14 13.66 -25.12 -4.21
CA LYS A 14 14.20 -26.32 -4.88
C LYS A 14 14.81 -27.33 -3.90
N SER A 15 15.54 -26.83 -2.91
CA SER A 15 16.15 -27.70 -1.88
C SER A 15 15.11 -28.39 -1.00
N TYR A 16 14.05 -27.68 -0.57
CA TYR A 16 12.99 -28.27 0.27
C TYR A 16 12.08 -29.22 -0.49
N THR A 17 11.91 -29.02 -1.79
CA THR A 17 11.09 -29.90 -2.64
C THR A 17 11.90 -31.02 -3.29
N GLU A 18 13.22 -31.02 -3.09
CA GLU A 18 14.16 -31.98 -3.71
C GLU A 18 14.01 -32.04 -5.24
N THR A 19 13.72 -30.90 -5.85
CA THR A 19 13.51 -30.79 -7.30
C THR A 19 14.59 -29.97 -7.96
N ASP A 20 14.75 -30.19 -9.26
CA ASP A 20 15.67 -29.43 -10.10
C ASP A 20 14.96 -28.39 -11.00
N SER A 21 15.74 -27.72 -11.85
CA SER A 21 15.23 -26.71 -12.75
C SER A 21 14.42 -27.26 -13.92
N THR A 22 14.42 -28.58 -14.13
CA THR A 22 13.60 -29.23 -15.19
C THR A 22 12.15 -29.35 -14.73
N VAL A 23 11.92 -29.55 -13.44
CA VAL A 23 10.60 -29.67 -12.84
C VAL A 23 10.06 -28.30 -12.39
N LEU A 24 10.87 -27.54 -11.64
CA LEU A 24 10.58 -26.19 -11.21
C LEU A 24 11.45 -25.20 -11.98
N SER A 25 11.01 -24.79 -13.16
CA SER A 25 11.68 -23.74 -13.93
C SER A 25 11.64 -22.40 -13.20
N ASP A 26 12.56 -21.51 -13.55
CA ASP A 26 12.63 -20.19 -12.90
C ASP A 26 11.36 -19.37 -13.09
N SER A 27 10.70 -19.48 -14.25
CA SER A 27 9.41 -18.82 -14.51
C SER A 27 8.29 -19.36 -13.61
N VAL A 28 8.26 -20.66 -13.35
CA VAL A 28 7.28 -21.27 -12.42
C VAL A 28 7.54 -20.78 -11.00
N LEU A 29 8.80 -20.72 -10.57
CA LEU A 29 9.17 -20.21 -9.25
C LEU A 29 8.84 -18.73 -9.09
N GLU A 30 9.03 -17.91 -10.11
CA GLU A 30 8.60 -16.51 -10.10
C GLU A 30 7.09 -16.36 -9.89
N ASN A 31 6.29 -17.16 -10.58
CA ASN A 31 4.85 -17.18 -10.37
C ASN A 31 4.45 -17.65 -8.96
N ILE A 32 5.11 -18.67 -8.44
CA ILE A 32 4.90 -19.16 -7.06
C ILE A 32 5.21 -18.05 -6.05
N ILE A 33 6.36 -17.38 -6.21
CA ILE A 33 6.78 -16.28 -5.33
C ILE A 33 5.81 -15.10 -5.43
N LEU A 34 5.36 -14.77 -6.64
CA LEU A 34 4.39 -13.72 -6.89
C LEU A 34 3.06 -14.00 -6.19
N ASN A 35 2.51 -15.20 -6.38
CA ASN A 35 1.25 -15.63 -5.75
C ASN A 35 1.36 -15.63 -4.22
N ALA A 36 2.46 -16.13 -3.68
CA ALA A 36 2.72 -16.13 -2.24
C ALA A 36 2.75 -14.70 -1.66
N GLN A 37 3.39 -13.76 -2.35
CA GLN A 37 3.42 -12.36 -1.92
C GLN A 37 2.02 -11.74 -1.93
N TYR A 38 1.25 -11.91 -3.00
CA TYR A 38 -0.12 -11.40 -3.06
C TYR A 38 -1.02 -12.00 -1.96
N ARG A 39 -0.83 -13.28 -1.65
CA ARG A 39 -1.53 -13.94 -0.56
C ARG A 39 -1.20 -13.28 0.79
N ILE A 40 0.09 -13.09 1.08
CA ILE A 40 0.53 -12.45 2.33
C ILE A 40 -0.01 -11.01 2.44
N PHE A 41 0.00 -10.24 1.34
CA PHE A 41 -0.53 -8.87 1.35
C PHE A 41 -2.04 -8.79 1.60
N ARG A 42 -2.79 -9.83 1.25
CA ARG A 42 -4.23 -9.93 1.55
C ARG A 42 -4.49 -10.37 2.98
N ASP A 43 -3.67 -11.30 3.47
CA ASP A 43 -3.84 -11.86 4.81
C ASP A 43 -3.43 -10.86 5.92
N VAL A 44 -2.41 -10.04 5.66
CA VAL A 44 -1.88 -9.09 6.64
C VAL A 44 -1.75 -7.68 6.07
N PRO A 45 -2.45 -6.70 6.64
CA PRO A 45 -2.28 -5.30 6.26
C PRO A 45 -0.94 -4.76 6.80
N ILE A 46 -0.01 -4.45 5.90
CA ILE A 46 1.33 -4.00 6.23
C ILE A 46 1.37 -2.47 6.35
N ASP A 47 1.91 -1.95 7.45
CA ASP A 47 2.01 -0.51 7.68
C ASP A 47 3.22 0.15 6.99
N ALA A 48 4.22 -0.62 6.60
CA ALA A 48 5.39 -0.11 5.87
C ALA A 48 5.04 0.57 4.55
N ASP A 49 3.86 0.27 4.00
CA ASP A 49 3.39 0.81 2.72
C ASP A 49 2.64 2.14 2.86
N ARG A 50 2.55 2.68 4.07
CA ARG A 50 2.10 4.05 4.28
C ARG A 50 3.18 5.02 3.83
N LYS A 51 2.86 5.82 2.84
CA LYS A 51 3.79 6.81 2.26
C LYS A 51 3.18 8.20 2.29
N GLN A 52 4.05 9.19 2.22
CA GLN A 52 3.68 10.57 2.00
C GLN A 52 4.43 11.10 0.78
N GLN A 53 3.78 11.97 0.04
CA GLN A 53 4.38 12.67 -1.08
C GLN A 53 4.03 14.15 -0.99
N LEU A 54 5.00 15.00 -1.26
CA LEU A 54 4.81 16.44 -1.42
C LEU A 54 4.62 16.75 -2.91
N GLY A 55 3.80 17.74 -3.20
CA GLY A 55 3.59 18.23 -4.55
C GLY A 55 2.98 19.63 -4.54
N ASN A 56 2.66 20.13 -5.73
CA ASN A 56 2.04 21.42 -5.92
C ASN A 56 0.77 21.26 -6.77
N PHE A 57 -0.33 21.85 -6.33
CA PHE A 57 -1.48 22.10 -7.18
C PHE A 57 -1.17 23.33 -8.03
N VAL A 58 -1.32 23.20 -9.33
CA VAL A 58 -1.06 24.30 -10.27
C VAL A 58 -2.35 25.09 -10.48
N ALA A 59 -2.23 26.40 -10.63
CA ALA A 59 -3.37 27.27 -10.92
C ALA A 59 -4.13 26.80 -12.17
N GLY A 60 -5.45 26.75 -12.09
CA GLY A 60 -6.33 26.33 -13.17
C GLY A 60 -6.40 24.80 -13.39
N GLN A 61 -5.67 24.01 -12.64
CA GLN A 61 -5.65 22.55 -12.78
C GLN A 61 -6.71 21.91 -11.86
N GLU A 62 -7.70 21.27 -12.46
CA GLU A 62 -8.82 20.64 -11.73
C GLU A 62 -8.45 19.31 -11.10
N SER A 63 -7.43 18.64 -11.61
CA SER A 63 -7.04 17.30 -11.15
C SER A 63 -5.54 17.09 -11.19
N ILE A 64 -5.06 16.18 -10.35
CA ILE A 64 -3.69 15.68 -10.34
C ILE A 64 -3.70 14.16 -10.47
N ASN A 65 -2.61 13.60 -10.96
CA ASN A 65 -2.44 12.15 -10.94
C ASN A 65 -2.20 11.68 -9.50
N ALA A 66 -2.80 10.55 -9.14
CA ALA A 66 -2.47 9.90 -7.89
C ALA A 66 -1.00 9.44 -7.90
N PRO A 67 -0.34 9.37 -6.74
CA PRO A 67 1.03 8.87 -6.66
C PRO A 67 1.18 7.47 -7.25
N ALA A 68 2.32 7.19 -7.87
CA ALA A 68 2.59 5.89 -8.48
C ALA A 68 2.42 4.75 -7.45
N GLY A 69 1.65 3.74 -7.83
CA GLY A 69 1.32 2.60 -6.98
C GLY A 69 0.37 2.94 -5.82
N CYS A 70 -0.33 4.08 -5.85
CA CYS A 70 -1.31 4.43 -4.83
C CYS A 70 -2.50 3.47 -4.88
N VAL A 71 -2.73 2.74 -3.78
CA VAL A 71 -3.92 1.87 -3.63
C VAL A 71 -5.11 2.70 -3.15
N PHE A 72 -4.90 3.52 -2.13
CA PHE A 72 -5.90 4.49 -1.68
C PHE A 72 -5.26 5.68 -0.95
N VAL A 73 -5.92 6.82 -1.05
CA VAL A 73 -5.54 8.06 -0.38
C VAL A 73 -6.15 8.10 1.01
N ARG A 74 -5.32 8.30 2.03
CA ARG A 74 -5.76 8.48 3.42
C ARG A 74 -6.21 9.89 3.70
N GLY A 75 -5.52 10.86 3.12
CA GLY A 75 -5.84 12.27 3.27
C GLY A 75 -4.88 13.16 2.51
N ILE A 76 -5.33 14.35 2.19
CA ILE A 76 -4.56 15.37 1.50
C ILE A 76 -4.58 16.62 2.36
N GLN A 77 -3.40 17.15 2.64
CA GLN A 77 -3.20 18.38 3.37
C GLN A 77 -2.70 19.47 2.42
N VAL A 78 -3.34 20.61 2.41
CA VAL A 78 -2.95 21.79 1.61
C VAL A 78 -2.33 22.83 2.50
N TYR A 79 -1.27 23.41 2.01
CA TYR A 79 -0.55 24.49 2.66
C TYR A 79 -0.75 25.78 1.87
N ASP A 80 -1.02 26.85 2.57
CA ASP A 80 -0.93 28.16 1.98
C ASP A 80 0.56 28.57 1.92
N THR A 81 1.02 28.95 0.74
CA THR A 81 2.44 29.26 0.52
C THR A 81 2.59 30.63 -0.09
N ASN A 82 3.54 31.38 0.43
CA ASN A 82 4.08 32.55 -0.24
C ASN A 82 5.49 32.21 -0.73
N GLY A 83 5.60 31.93 -2.03
CA GLY A 83 6.83 31.41 -2.59
C GLY A 83 7.15 29.99 -2.09
N SER A 84 8.34 29.78 -1.53
CA SER A 84 8.76 28.47 -0.97
C SER A 84 8.40 28.29 0.50
N ALA A 85 7.98 29.34 1.20
CA ALA A 85 7.66 29.29 2.62
C ALA A 85 6.20 28.90 2.85
N ILE A 86 5.95 28.05 3.83
CA ILE A 86 4.60 27.72 4.30
C ILE A 86 4.20 28.85 5.26
N THR A 87 3.30 29.75 4.82
CA THR A 87 2.93 30.95 5.55
C THR A 87 1.54 30.91 6.15
N GLY A 88 0.71 29.95 5.77
CA GLY A 88 -0.70 29.90 6.14
C GLY A 88 -1.13 28.63 6.87
N ALA A 89 -2.42 28.61 7.21
CA ALA A 89 -3.01 27.49 7.91
C ALA A 89 -3.01 26.22 7.06
N ASN A 90 -2.57 25.12 7.66
CA ASN A 90 -2.70 23.79 7.07
C ASN A 90 -4.16 23.37 7.08
N ARG A 91 -4.68 22.95 5.96
CA ARG A 91 -6.04 22.41 5.86
C ARG A 91 -6.03 21.01 5.29
N TRP A 92 -6.82 20.14 5.88
CA TRP A 92 -7.14 18.85 5.31
C TRP A 92 -8.27 19.01 4.31
N LEU A 93 -8.09 18.41 3.13
CA LEU A 93 -9.17 18.31 2.16
C LEU A 93 -10.16 17.25 2.61
N GLU A 94 -11.45 17.54 2.47
CA GLU A 94 -12.51 16.59 2.74
C GLU A 94 -12.77 15.74 1.50
N LYS A 95 -12.84 14.42 1.67
CA LYS A 95 -13.18 13.51 0.58
C LYS A 95 -14.68 13.56 0.32
N LYS A 96 -15.06 13.83 -0.91
CA LYS A 96 -16.45 13.83 -1.38
C LYS A 96 -16.61 12.92 -2.59
N ASP A 97 -17.85 12.69 -3.00
CA ASP A 97 -18.16 12.03 -4.25
C ASP A 97 -17.90 12.97 -5.44
N MET A 98 -17.67 12.38 -6.62
CA MET A 98 -17.39 13.17 -7.83
C MET A 98 -18.60 14.03 -8.24
N SER A 99 -19.81 13.53 -8.05
CA SER A 99 -21.04 14.30 -8.33
C SER A 99 -21.10 15.59 -7.50
N TYR A 100 -20.77 15.51 -6.21
CA TYR A 100 -20.70 16.68 -5.35
C TYR A 100 -19.66 17.70 -5.82
N LEU A 101 -18.50 17.26 -6.28
CA LEU A 101 -17.47 18.15 -6.79
C LEU A 101 -17.94 18.87 -8.04
N GLN A 102 -18.61 18.16 -8.95
CA GLN A 102 -19.17 18.74 -10.17
C GLN A 102 -20.26 19.75 -9.88
N GLU A 103 -21.20 19.43 -9.00
CA GLU A 103 -22.24 20.39 -8.58
C GLU A 103 -21.64 21.63 -7.91
N TYR A 104 -20.60 21.46 -7.09
CA TYR A 104 -19.93 22.57 -6.44
C TYR A 104 -19.15 23.46 -7.44
N GLN A 105 -18.62 22.87 -8.51
CA GLN A 105 -17.93 23.58 -9.59
C GLN A 105 -18.87 24.12 -10.65
N ASP A 106 -20.03 23.49 -10.85
CA ASP A 106 -21.02 23.90 -11.82
C ASP A 106 -21.75 25.15 -11.34
N VAL A 107 -21.08 26.26 -11.45
CA VAL A 107 -21.73 27.57 -11.35
C VAL A 107 -22.24 27.88 -12.73
N THR A 108 -23.55 27.90 -12.88
CA THR A 108 -24.25 28.42 -14.08
C THR A 108 -23.76 29.83 -14.41
N GLY A 109 -22.69 29.93 -15.16
CA GLY A 109 -22.02 31.18 -15.49
C GLY A 109 -20.56 30.97 -15.90
N THR A 110 -19.92 32.01 -16.35
CA THR A 110 -18.60 32.02 -16.99
C THR A 110 -17.41 31.76 -16.05
N SER A 111 -17.63 31.40 -14.80
CA SER A 111 -16.55 31.21 -13.84
C SER A 111 -16.82 29.99 -12.96
N ALA A 112 -16.16 28.89 -13.23
CA ALA A 112 -16.07 27.78 -12.30
C ALA A 112 -15.56 28.27 -10.93
N ALA A 113 -16.06 27.68 -9.84
CA ALA A 113 -15.61 28.03 -8.50
C ALA A 113 -14.09 27.85 -8.39
N GLN A 114 -13.40 28.96 -8.18
CA GLN A 114 -11.93 28.99 -8.07
C GLN A 114 -11.52 29.42 -6.66
N GLY A 115 -10.44 28.85 -6.16
CA GLY A 115 -9.94 29.21 -4.85
C GLY A 115 -8.94 28.17 -4.31
N GLN A 116 -8.69 28.25 -3.01
CA GLN A 116 -7.94 27.19 -2.33
C GLN A 116 -8.80 25.93 -2.28
N PRO A 117 -8.30 24.77 -2.75
CA PRO A 117 -9.04 23.50 -2.70
C PRO A 117 -9.49 23.15 -1.27
N LYS A 118 -10.72 22.68 -1.15
CA LYS A 118 -11.35 22.24 0.12
C LYS A 118 -11.76 20.78 0.08
N TYR A 119 -12.15 20.31 -1.11
CA TYR A 119 -12.68 18.97 -1.34
C TYR A 119 -11.86 18.25 -2.38
N TYR A 120 -11.86 16.94 -2.30
CA TYR A 120 -11.27 16.08 -3.33
C TYR A 120 -12.13 14.83 -3.57
N ALA A 121 -12.09 14.33 -4.79
CA ALA A 121 -12.64 13.04 -5.16
C ALA A 121 -11.57 12.22 -5.87
N MET A 122 -11.67 10.91 -5.76
CA MET A 122 -10.82 10.00 -6.53
C MET A 122 -11.68 9.37 -7.64
N PHE A 123 -11.18 9.45 -8.85
CA PHE A 123 -11.82 8.83 -10.00
C PHE A 123 -10.76 8.22 -10.92
N GLY A 124 -11.15 7.25 -11.74
CA GLY A 124 -10.26 6.66 -12.74
C GLY A 124 -9.79 7.67 -13.78
N GLY A 125 -8.73 7.36 -14.51
CA GLY A 125 -8.26 8.17 -15.62
C GLY A 125 -9.30 8.31 -16.74
N ALA A 126 -9.13 9.31 -17.60
CA ALA A 126 -9.95 9.47 -18.79
C ALA A 126 -9.68 8.33 -19.79
N THR A 127 -10.70 7.96 -20.57
CA THR A 127 -10.56 6.97 -21.65
C THR A 127 -9.44 7.40 -22.61
N GLY A 128 -8.44 6.54 -22.82
CA GLY A 128 -7.28 6.81 -23.66
C GLY A 128 -6.02 7.27 -22.92
N GLU A 129 -6.08 7.46 -21.60
CA GLU A 129 -4.88 7.58 -20.77
C GLU A 129 -4.31 6.20 -20.48
N SER A 130 -2.97 6.12 -20.39
CA SER A 130 -2.30 4.87 -20.02
C SER A 130 -2.78 4.40 -18.65
N ASP A 131 -3.28 3.16 -18.57
CA ASP A 131 -3.74 2.50 -17.32
C ASP A 131 -2.65 2.34 -16.24
N THR A 132 -1.45 2.86 -16.49
CA THR A 132 -0.35 2.86 -15.53
C THR A 132 -0.51 3.88 -14.41
N THR A 133 -1.49 4.78 -14.52
CA THR A 133 -1.78 5.78 -13.50
C THR A 133 -2.79 5.23 -12.48
N SER A 134 -2.41 5.32 -11.21
CA SER A 134 -3.21 4.88 -10.05
C SER A 134 -4.52 5.68 -9.85
N GLY A 135 -5.08 6.26 -10.92
CA GLY A 135 -6.27 7.11 -10.90
C GLY A 135 -5.94 8.61 -10.80
N ARG A 136 -6.97 9.43 -10.85
CA ARG A 136 -6.89 10.89 -10.69
C ARG A 136 -7.55 11.36 -9.40
N ILE A 137 -7.02 12.43 -8.87
CA ILE A 137 -7.55 13.15 -7.72
C ILE A 137 -8.08 14.48 -8.24
N PHE A 138 -9.39 14.64 -8.22
CA PHE A 138 -10.07 15.86 -8.59
C PHE A 138 -10.19 16.77 -7.39
N LEU A 139 -10.10 18.07 -7.64
CA LEU A 139 -10.05 19.11 -6.61
C LEU A 139 -11.22 20.08 -6.78
N SER A 140 -11.78 20.53 -5.70
CA SER A 140 -12.79 21.58 -5.72
C SER A 140 -12.65 22.50 -4.49
N PRO A 141 -12.72 23.83 -4.68
CA PRO A 141 -12.67 24.57 -5.94
C PRO A 141 -11.34 24.40 -6.68
N THR A 142 -11.35 24.75 -7.98
CA THR A 142 -10.12 24.75 -8.81
C THR A 142 -9.10 25.75 -8.25
N PRO A 143 -7.81 25.36 -8.11
CA PRO A 143 -6.79 26.24 -7.58
C PRO A 143 -6.66 27.56 -8.37
N THR A 144 -6.69 28.71 -7.70
CA THR A 144 -6.42 30.03 -8.32
C THR A 144 -4.95 30.33 -8.45
N THR A 145 -4.16 29.78 -7.53
CA THR A 145 -2.70 29.93 -7.46
C THR A 145 -2.05 28.59 -7.21
N THR A 146 -0.74 28.54 -7.19
CA THR A 146 -0.01 27.33 -6.82
C THR A 146 -0.09 27.11 -5.31
N TYR A 147 -0.69 26.01 -4.89
CA TYR A 147 -0.74 25.57 -3.49
C TYR A 147 0.12 24.35 -3.28
N ARG A 148 0.94 24.35 -2.24
CA ARG A 148 1.69 23.15 -1.86
C ARG A 148 0.78 22.16 -1.15
N PHE A 149 0.93 20.87 -1.44
CA PHE A 149 0.17 19.84 -0.76
C PHE A 149 1.08 18.70 -0.25
N ARG A 150 0.56 17.98 0.71
CA ARG A 150 1.08 16.69 1.16
C ARG A 150 -0.03 15.66 1.08
N ILE A 151 0.22 14.61 0.33
CA ILE A 151 -0.69 13.47 0.24
C ILE A 151 -0.17 12.32 1.10
N HIS A 152 -1.05 11.76 1.92
CA HIS A 152 -0.83 10.54 2.68
C HIS A 152 -1.61 9.41 2.02
N PHE A 153 -0.93 8.34 1.67
CA PHE A 153 -1.54 7.24 0.92
C PHE A 153 -0.92 5.89 1.28
N ASN A 154 -1.63 4.83 0.96
CA ASN A 154 -1.07 3.49 0.97
C ASN A 154 -0.56 3.18 -0.43
N LYS A 155 0.70 2.80 -0.50
CA LYS A 155 1.33 2.34 -1.75
C LYS A 155 1.14 0.83 -1.87
N ALA A 156 0.98 0.34 -3.11
CA ALA A 156 1.08 -1.09 -3.38
C ALA A 156 2.45 -1.60 -2.92
N PRO A 157 2.52 -2.71 -2.19
CA PRO A 157 3.78 -3.27 -1.74
C PRO A 157 4.72 -3.55 -2.92
N ALA A 158 6.01 -3.30 -2.72
CA ALA A 158 7.01 -3.66 -3.71
C ALA A 158 7.11 -5.19 -3.77
N LEU A 159 7.01 -5.74 -4.96
CA LEU A 159 7.19 -7.17 -5.21
C LEU A 159 8.68 -7.51 -5.13
N LEU A 160 8.96 -8.74 -4.76
CA LEU A 160 10.31 -9.30 -4.77
C LEU A 160 10.66 -9.70 -6.20
N GLU A 161 11.53 -8.92 -6.83
CA GLU A 161 11.99 -9.13 -8.18
C GLU A 161 13.51 -9.33 -8.18
N ASN A 162 14.03 -10.21 -9.04
CA ASN A 162 15.44 -10.49 -9.20
C ASN A 162 16.18 -10.75 -7.87
N ASP A 163 17.32 -10.13 -7.63
CA ASP A 163 18.16 -10.29 -6.44
C ASP A 163 17.87 -9.26 -5.34
N ASP A 164 16.83 -8.46 -5.49
CA ASP A 164 16.44 -7.48 -4.51
C ASP A 164 15.74 -8.11 -3.30
N THR A 165 15.59 -7.33 -2.25
CA THR A 165 14.82 -7.66 -1.06
C THR A 165 13.66 -6.68 -0.91
N ASN A 166 12.53 -7.15 -0.39
CA ASN A 166 11.40 -6.30 -0.05
C ASN A 166 11.08 -6.38 1.44
N TYR A 167 10.06 -5.63 1.87
CA TYR A 167 9.67 -5.61 3.28
C TYR A 167 9.35 -7.01 3.84
N ILE A 168 8.64 -7.84 3.07
CA ILE A 168 8.27 -9.19 3.49
C ILE A 168 9.50 -10.08 3.60
N SER A 169 10.36 -10.07 2.58
CA SER A 169 11.56 -10.91 2.58
C SER A 169 12.54 -10.58 3.70
N MET A 170 12.52 -9.33 4.17
CA MET A 170 13.36 -8.89 5.29
C MET A 170 12.75 -9.16 6.67
N ASN A 171 11.44 -8.96 6.82
CA ASN A 171 10.78 -9.00 8.13
C ASN A 171 9.94 -10.27 8.34
N PHE A 172 9.62 -11.00 7.27
CA PHE A 172 8.77 -12.19 7.33
C PHE A 172 9.31 -13.33 6.43
N PRO A 173 10.62 -13.64 6.45
CA PRO A 173 11.24 -14.59 5.52
C PRO A 173 10.69 -16.01 5.67
N ASN A 174 10.46 -16.47 6.90
CA ASN A 174 9.94 -17.83 7.15
C ASN A 174 8.50 -17.98 6.64
N GLY A 175 7.65 -17.00 6.88
CA GLY A 175 6.27 -17.03 6.38
C GLY A 175 6.21 -16.98 4.86
N LEU A 176 7.06 -16.18 4.21
CA LEU A 176 7.19 -16.15 2.77
C LEU A 176 7.63 -17.51 2.22
N LEU A 177 8.66 -18.12 2.82
CA LEU A 177 9.13 -19.45 2.42
C LEU A 177 8.04 -20.50 2.57
N TYR A 178 7.34 -20.57 3.70
CA TYR A 178 6.29 -21.56 3.93
C TYR A 178 5.10 -21.37 3.00
N CYS A 179 4.74 -20.12 2.68
CA CYS A 179 3.73 -19.83 1.67
C CYS A 179 4.16 -20.33 0.29
N CYS A 180 5.39 -20.03 -0.12
CA CYS A 180 5.94 -20.53 -1.39
C CYS A 180 5.99 -22.07 -1.44
N LEU A 181 6.35 -22.74 -0.33
CA LEU A 181 6.37 -24.21 -0.27
C LEU A 181 4.97 -24.79 -0.37
N SER A 182 3.97 -24.19 0.27
CA SER A 182 2.57 -24.63 0.12
C SER A 182 2.13 -24.56 -1.35
N GLU A 183 2.42 -23.46 -2.04
CA GLU A 183 2.12 -23.31 -3.47
C GLU A 183 2.94 -24.28 -4.34
N ALA A 184 4.22 -24.50 -4.03
CA ALA A 184 5.09 -25.41 -4.76
C ALA A 184 4.60 -26.88 -4.64
N TYR A 185 4.25 -27.34 -3.44
CA TYR A 185 3.69 -28.69 -3.25
C TYR A 185 2.32 -28.84 -3.92
N SER A 186 1.52 -27.78 -3.97
CA SER A 186 0.27 -27.78 -4.75
C SER A 186 0.55 -27.94 -6.24
N PHE A 187 1.52 -27.21 -6.79
CA PHE A 187 1.95 -27.30 -8.18
C PHE A 187 2.49 -28.68 -8.53
N LEU A 188 3.33 -29.24 -7.69
CA LEU A 188 3.96 -30.55 -7.88
C LEU A 188 2.98 -31.72 -7.68
N LYS A 189 1.75 -31.47 -7.21
CA LYS A 189 0.82 -32.51 -6.76
C LYS A 189 1.46 -33.45 -5.74
N GLY A 190 2.26 -32.87 -4.85
CA GLY A 190 3.00 -33.60 -3.83
C GLY A 190 2.11 -34.21 -2.75
N PRO A 191 2.72 -34.90 -1.76
CA PRO A 191 1.98 -35.51 -0.66
C PRO A 191 1.14 -34.49 0.10
N ILE A 192 -0.12 -34.83 0.37
CA ILE A 192 -1.07 -33.93 1.06
C ILE A 192 -0.60 -33.56 2.47
N ASP A 193 0.13 -34.46 3.12
CA ASP A 193 0.69 -34.24 4.45
C ASP A 193 1.70 -33.10 4.45
N MET A 194 2.57 -33.01 3.44
CA MET A 194 3.56 -31.94 3.29
C MET A 194 2.89 -30.61 2.99
N LEU A 195 1.88 -30.61 2.12
CA LEU A 195 1.09 -29.41 1.85
C LEU A 195 0.41 -28.90 3.11
N THR A 196 -0.24 -29.79 3.86
CA THR A 196 -0.91 -29.47 5.12
C THR A 196 0.08 -28.96 6.18
N LEU A 197 1.27 -29.54 6.25
CA LEU A 197 2.33 -29.13 7.17
C LEU A 197 2.77 -27.67 6.90
N TYR A 198 3.08 -27.35 5.63
CA TYR A 198 3.55 -26.00 5.28
C TYR A 198 2.43 -24.98 5.36
N GLU A 199 1.20 -25.34 5.03
CA GLU A 199 0.04 -24.49 5.21
C GLU A 199 -0.21 -24.14 6.69
N ASN A 200 -0.06 -25.12 7.58
CA ASN A 200 -0.19 -24.88 9.03
C ASN A 200 0.96 -24.02 9.57
N LYS A 201 2.18 -24.25 9.12
CA LYS A 201 3.35 -23.39 9.48
C LYS A 201 3.13 -21.96 8.99
N TYR A 202 2.67 -21.79 7.77
CA TYR A 202 2.34 -20.48 7.22
C TYR A 202 1.31 -19.75 8.07
N LYS A 203 0.19 -20.41 8.41
CA LYS A 203 -0.86 -19.82 9.25
C LYS A 203 -0.36 -19.36 10.61
N GLN A 204 0.50 -20.17 11.25
CA GLN A 204 1.09 -19.82 12.54
C GLN A 204 2.00 -18.58 12.43
N GLU A 205 2.84 -18.51 11.41
CA GLU A 205 3.71 -17.35 11.18
C GLU A 205 2.91 -16.10 10.81
N VAL A 206 1.89 -16.21 9.95
CA VAL A 206 0.98 -15.10 9.60
C VAL A 206 0.31 -14.52 10.85
N GLN A 207 -0.15 -15.38 11.76
CA GLN A 207 -0.80 -14.92 12.99
C GLN A 207 0.17 -14.12 13.87
N LYS A 208 1.42 -14.57 14.01
CA LYS A 208 2.46 -13.85 14.76
C LYS A 208 2.75 -12.49 14.11
N PHE A 209 2.93 -12.49 12.78
CA PHE A 209 3.22 -11.28 12.03
C PHE A 209 2.06 -10.28 12.06
N ALA A 210 0.82 -10.75 11.93
CA ALA A 210 -0.37 -9.91 12.05
C ALA A 210 -0.45 -9.25 13.44
N ASN A 211 -0.19 -10.00 14.49
CA ASN A 211 -0.15 -9.46 15.86
C ASN A 211 0.93 -8.39 16.03
N GLU A 212 2.10 -8.59 15.43
CA GLU A 212 3.17 -7.59 15.43
C GLU A 212 2.75 -6.32 14.68
N GLN A 213 2.13 -6.44 13.49
CA GLN A 213 1.65 -5.29 12.72
C GLN A 213 0.55 -4.52 13.46
N VAL A 214 -0.38 -5.22 14.10
CA VAL A 214 -1.42 -4.59 14.95
C VAL A 214 -0.80 -3.90 16.16
N GLY A 215 0.22 -4.50 16.77
CA GLY A 215 0.96 -3.89 17.89
C GLY A 215 1.64 -2.58 17.49
N ARG A 216 2.21 -2.52 16.28
CA ARG A 216 2.79 -1.27 15.73
C ARG A 216 1.72 -0.20 15.51
N ARG A 217 0.54 -0.58 15.00
CA ARG A 217 -0.58 0.36 14.81
C ARG A 217 -1.09 0.96 16.12
N ARG A 218 -1.16 0.17 17.17
CA ARG A 218 -1.61 0.65 18.49
C ARG A 218 -0.67 1.68 19.09
N ARG A 219 0.61 1.66 18.76
CA ARG A 219 1.57 2.69 19.17
C ARG A 219 1.38 4.01 18.45
N ASP A 220 0.89 3.99 17.21
CA ASP A 220 0.57 5.20 16.45
C ASP A 220 -0.72 5.88 16.93
N ASP A 221 -1.61 5.16 17.64
CA ASP A 221 -2.84 5.69 18.22
C ASP A 221 -2.62 6.52 19.50
N TYR A 222 -1.38 6.74 19.93
CA TYR A 222 -1.03 7.65 21.02
C TYR A 222 -1.13 9.14 20.66
N THR A 223 -1.74 9.49 19.55
CA THR A 223 -1.88 10.88 19.11
C THR A 223 -2.72 11.74 20.05
N ASP A 224 -3.53 11.14 20.91
CA ASP A 224 -4.40 11.86 21.87
C ASP A 224 -3.82 11.99 23.28
N GLY A 225 -2.53 11.67 23.47
CA GLY A 225 -1.83 11.85 24.76
C GLY A 225 -2.32 10.94 25.88
N ALA A 226 -3.32 10.09 25.66
CA ALA A 226 -3.80 9.13 26.64
C ALA A 226 -2.96 7.85 26.60
N VAL A 227 -2.13 7.65 27.62
CA VAL A 227 -1.47 6.38 27.84
C VAL A 227 -2.54 5.32 28.14
N ARG A 228 -2.88 4.48 27.17
CA ARG A 228 -3.69 3.29 27.44
C ARG A 228 -2.82 2.28 28.20
N ILE A 229 -2.88 2.37 29.48
CA ILE A 229 -2.34 1.30 30.35
C ILE A 229 -3.14 0.04 30.00
N PRO A 230 -2.50 -1.04 29.58
CA PRO A 230 -3.21 -2.29 29.42
C PRO A 230 -3.81 -2.63 30.78
N VAL A 231 -5.13 -2.75 30.83
CA VAL A 231 -5.80 -3.23 32.01
C VAL A 231 -5.31 -4.66 32.20
N THR A 232 -4.35 -4.84 33.09
CA THR A 232 -4.05 -6.17 33.59
C THR A 232 -5.34 -6.67 34.17
N SER A 233 -5.91 -7.74 33.61
CA SER A 233 -7.05 -8.40 34.20
C SER A 233 -6.72 -8.62 35.67
N ALA A 234 -7.51 -8.06 36.55
CA ALA A 234 -7.44 -8.40 37.96
C ALA A 234 -7.55 -9.92 38.03
N ASN A 235 -6.49 -10.54 38.48
CA ASN A 235 -6.51 -11.95 38.76
C ASN A 235 -7.53 -12.16 39.88
N PRO A 236 -8.42 -13.14 39.79
CA PRO A 236 -9.42 -13.42 40.79
C PRO A 236 -8.82 -13.81 42.12
#